data_e168312cf37dad66b2cbe30ef2517b61
#
_entry.id   e168312cf37dad66b2cbe30ef2517b61
#
_cell.length_a   1.000
_cell.length_b   1.000
_cell.length_c   1.000
_cell.angle_alpha   90.00
_cell.angle_beta   90.00
_cell.angle_gamma   90.00
#
_symmetry.space_group_name_H-M   'P 1'
#
loop_
_entity.id
_entity.type
_entity.pdbx_description
1 polymer ?
#
loop_
_entity_poly.entity_id
_entity_poly.type
_entity_poly.pdbx_seq_one_letter_code
_entity_poly.pdbx_strand_id
1 'polypeptide(L)'
;MTQITMVDVATDTSDPRAGLRAVVSLRELTESLELRQVEAALRAGMSWTEIAASLGVTRQAGHKKYSRRVDPTIALPRRSS
;
A
#
# COMPACT_ATOMS: atom_id res chain seq x y z
N MET A 1 -9.69 12.68 -26.41
CA MET A 1 -10.63 13.01 -25.34
C MET A 1 -9.97 12.77 -23.99
N THR A 2 -9.94 13.79 -23.15
CA THR A 2 -9.28 13.67 -21.85
C THR A 2 -10.21 12.98 -20.87
N GLN A 3 -9.75 11.91 -20.28
CA GLN A 3 -10.50 11.18 -19.27
C GLN A 3 -10.24 11.82 -17.89
N ILE A 4 -11.32 12.14 -17.17
CA ILE A 4 -11.19 12.66 -15.81
C ILE A 4 -10.76 11.51 -14.92
N THR A 5 -9.61 11.66 -14.28
CA THR A 5 -9.10 10.64 -13.37
C THR A 5 -9.45 11.01 -11.93
N MET A 6 -9.35 10.01 -11.05
CA MET A 6 -9.54 10.22 -9.61
C MET A 6 -8.53 11.24 -9.06
N VAL A 7 -7.32 11.27 -9.62
CA VAL A 7 -6.31 12.25 -9.23
C VAL A 7 -6.75 13.66 -9.62
N ASP A 8 -7.33 13.81 -10.81
CA ASP A 8 -7.83 15.13 -11.26
C ASP A 8 -8.91 15.65 -10.32
N VAL A 9 -9.83 14.79 -9.89
CA VAL A 9 -10.89 15.17 -8.94
C VAL A 9 -10.29 15.51 -7.58
N ALA A 10 -9.32 14.74 -7.12
CA ALA A 10 -8.68 14.97 -5.81
C ALA A 10 -7.87 16.27 -5.78
N THR A 11 -7.35 16.73 -6.93
CA THR A 11 -6.59 17.98 -7.01
C THR A 11 -7.46 19.21 -7.22
N ASP A 12 -8.70 19.03 -7.62
CA ASP A 12 -9.65 20.12 -7.85
C ASP A 12 -10.30 20.54 -6.53
N THR A 13 -9.93 21.70 -6.03
CA THR A 13 -10.42 22.22 -4.76
C THR A 13 -11.71 23.04 -4.90
N SER A 14 -12.28 23.12 -6.10
CA SER A 14 -13.55 23.82 -6.31
C SER A 14 -14.76 23.06 -5.76
N ASP A 15 -14.62 21.74 -5.59
CA ASP A 15 -15.63 20.89 -4.98
C ASP A 15 -14.97 19.97 -3.94
N PRO A 16 -14.79 20.49 -2.70
CA PRO A 16 -14.06 19.73 -1.66
C PRO A 16 -14.73 18.41 -1.29
N ARG A 17 -16.05 18.32 -1.38
CA ARG A 17 -16.75 17.09 -1.03
C ARG A 17 -16.41 15.98 -2.01
N ALA A 18 -16.44 16.27 -3.31
CA ALA A 18 -16.04 15.33 -4.33
C ALA A 18 -14.54 15.03 -4.24
N GLY A 19 -13.73 16.05 -3.97
CA GLY A 19 -12.29 15.90 -3.81
C GLY A 19 -11.94 14.97 -2.65
N LEU A 20 -12.61 15.13 -1.51
CA LEU A 20 -12.37 14.26 -0.35
C LEU A 20 -12.74 12.81 -0.62
N ARG A 21 -13.83 12.58 -1.34
CA ARG A 21 -14.22 11.21 -1.75
C ARG A 21 -13.18 10.60 -2.67
N ALA A 22 -12.66 11.39 -3.59
CA ALA A 22 -11.61 10.92 -4.50
C ALA A 22 -10.33 10.57 -3.73
N VAL A 23 -9.98 11.36 -2.72
CA VAL A 23 -8.81 11.08 -1.86
C VAL A 23 -8.99 9.75 -1.13
N VAL A 24 -10.19 9.47 -0.60
CA VAL A 24 -10.48 8.20 0.07
C VAL A 24 -10.30 7.03 -0.91
N SER A 25 -10.84 7.17 -2.12
CA SER A 25 -10.70 6.11 -3.14
C SER A 25 -9.25 5.89 -3.54
N LEU A 26 -8.46 6.97 -3.67
CA LEU A 26 -7.03 6.87 -3.96
C LEU A 26 -6.28 6.18 -2.84
N ARG A 27 -6.65 6.46 -1.59
CA ARG A 27 -6.04 5.83 -0.43
C ARG A 27 -6.29 4.33 -0.43
N GLU A 28 -7.52 3.91 -0.71
CA GLU A 28 -7.88 2.50 -0.80
C GLU A 28 -7.11 1.80 -1.92
N LEU A 29 -7.01 2.45 -3.07
CA LEU A 29 -6.25 1.92 -4.20
C LEU A 29 -4.77 1.78 -3.83
N THR A 30 -4.20 2.79 -3.19
CA THR A 30 -2.81 2.76 -2.77
C THR A 30 -2.56 1.60 -1.81
N GLU A 31 -3.45 1.39 -0.84
CA GLU A 31 -3.30 0.26 0.10
C GLU A 31 -3.39 -1.09 -0.60
N SER A 32 -4.28 -1.21 -1.57
CA SER A 32 -4.38 -2.43 -2.36
C SER A 32 -3.10 -2.70 -3.15
N LEU A 33 -2.54 -1.68 -3.76
CA LEU A 33 -1.28 -1.79 -4.50
C LEU A 33 -0.12 -2.11 -3.58
N GLU A 34 -0.07 -1.48 -2.39
CA GLU A 34 0.96 -1.78 -1.39
C GLU A 34 0.93 -3.25 -0.98
N LEU A 35 -0.26 -3.77 -0.70
CA LEU A 35 -0.39 -5.16 -0.30
C LEU A 35 0.14 -6.10 -1.38
N ARG A 36 -0.19 -5.83 -2.64
CA ARG A 36 0.30 -6.64 -3.76
C ARG A 36 1.81 -6.59 -3.87
N GLN A 37 2.41 -5.41 -3.66
CA GLN A 37 3.86 -5.26 -3.71
C GLN A 37 4.53 -5.93 -2.50
N VAL A 38 3.93 -5.84 -1.32
CA VAL A 38 4.43 -6.53 -0.12
C VAL A 38 4.41 -8.04 -0.35
N GLU A 39 3.34 -8.57 -0.91
CA GLU A 39 3.26 -10.00 -1.24
C GLU A 39 4.32 -10.40 -2.24
N ALA A 40 4.52 -9.60 -3.28
CA ALA A 40 5.57 -9.86 -4.27
C ALA A 40 6.96 -9.84 -3.63
N ALA A 41 7.19 -8.91 -2.71
CA ALA A 41 8.46 -8.81 -2.00
C ALA A 41 8.72 -10.04 -1.13
N LEU A 42 7.69 -10.50 -0.40
CA LEU A 42 7.80 -11.71 0.41
C LEU A 42 8.08 -12.93 -0.44
N ARG A 43 7.42 -13.05 -1.58
CA ARG A 43 7.67 -14.16 -2.51
C ARG A 43 9.09 -14.12 -3.07
N ALA A 44 9.65 -12.92 -3.21
CA ALA A 44 11.03 -12.74 -3.66
C ALA A 44 12.06 -12.96 -2.54
N GLY A 45 11.60 -13.24 -1.32
CA GLY A 45 12.49 -13.51 -0.18
C GLY A 45 12.97 -12.28 0.57
N MET A 46 12.34 -11.13 0.35
CA MET A 46 12.70 -9.92 1.11
C MET A 46 12.28 -10.04 2.56
N SER A 47 13.10 -9.48 3.45
CA SER A 47 12.79 -9.42 4.87
C SER A 47 11.81 -8.27 5.15
N TRP A 48 11.14 -8.32 6.30
CA TRP A 48 10.29 -7.22 6.74
C TRP A 48 11.07 -5.92 6.93
N THR A 49 12.34 -6.02 7.31
CA THR A 49 13.20 -4.84 7.42
C THR A 49 13.39 -4.17 6.05
N GLU A 50 13.65 -4.96 5.03
CA GLU A 50 13.81 -4.45 3.67
C GLU A 50 12.51 -3.87 3.11
N ILE A 51 11.40 -4.56 3.36
CA ILE A 51 10.08 -4.09 2.92
C ILE A 51 9.75 -2.76 3.58
N ALA A 52 9.92 -2.68 4.90
CA ALA A 52 9.64 -1.46 5.65
C ALA A 52 10.51 -0.30 5.18
N ALA A 53 11.79 -0.54 4.94
CA ALA A 53 12.69 0.49 4.42
C ALA A 53 12.20 1.03 3.07
N SER A 54 11.74 0.14 2.20
CA SER A 54 11.22 0.54 0.88
C SER A 54 9.93 1.35 1.01
N LEU A 55 9.09 1.04 2.00
CA LEU A 55 7.85 1.76 2.25
C LEU A 55 8.06 3.06 3.04
N GLY A 56 9.25 3.27 3.59
CA GLY A 56 9.53 4.45 4.42
C GLY A 56 8.90 4.39 5.80
N VAL A 57 8.69 3.19 6.34
CA VAL A 57 8.11 2.98 7.66
C VAL A 57 9.05 2.12 8.50
N THR A 58 8.75 2.00 9.80
CA THR A 58 9.52 1.09 10.66
C THR A 58 9.15 -0.35 10.36
N ARG A 59 10.07 -1.28 10.67
CA ARG A 59 9.81 -2.71 10.52
C ARG A 59 8.55 -3.13 11.27
N GLN A 60 8.38 -2.65 12.48
CA GLN A 60 7.21 -2.97 13.30
C GLN A 60 5.92 -2.48 12.66
N ALA A 61 5.92 -1.25 12.14
CA ALA A 61 4.74 -0.68 11.49
C ALA A 61 4.36 -1.46 10.24
N GLY A 62 5.33 -1.79 9.40
CA GLY A 62 5.08 -2.57 8.18
C GLY A 62 4.57 -3.96 8.49
N HIS A 63 5.21 -4.64 9.42
CA HIS A 63 4.80 -5.98 9.85
C HIS A 63 3.39 -5.96 10.45
N LYS A 64 3.12 -5.02 11.34
CA LYS A 64 1.81 -4.90 11.99
C LYS A 64 0.70 -4.68 10.96
N LYS A 65 0.98 -3.84 9.96
CA LYS A 65 -0.02 -3.49 8.96
C LYS A 65 -0.34 -4.63 8.02
N TYR A 66 0.66 -5.40 7.60
CA TYR A 66 0.50 -6.34 6.50
C TYR A 66 0.59 -7.81 6.86
N SER A 67 1.18 -8.19 7.99
CA SER A 67 1.42 -9.61 8.30
C SER A 67 0.14 -10.47 8.28
N ARG A 68 -0.99 -9.90 8.63
CA ARG A 68 -2.26 -10.62 8.65
C ARG A 68 -3.04 -10.51 7.35
N ARG A 69 -2.63 -9.60 6.46
CA ARG A 69 -3.33 -9.34 5.21
C ARG A 69 -2.75 -10.09 4.04
N VAL A 70 -1.49 -10.51 4.15
CA VAL A 70 -0.84 -11.24 3.07
C VAL A 70 -1.44 -12.65 2.94
N ASP A 71 -1.36 -13.19 1.73
CA ASP A 71 -1.81 -14.54 1.43
C ASP A 71 -1.11 -15.53 2.36
N PRO A 72 -1.86 -16.34 3.13
CA PRO A 72 -1.25 -17.28 4.07
C PRO A 72 -0.41 -18.37 3.42
N THR A 73 -0.52 -18.56 2.09
CA THR A 73 0.31 -19.53 1.39
C THR A 73 1.71 -19.02 1.10
N ILE A 74 1.96 -17.72 1.31
CA ILE A 74 3.28 -17.13 1.09
C ILE A 74 4.20 -17.51 2.25
N ALA A 75 5.39 -18.03 1.92
CA ALA A 75 6.41 -18.32 2.93
C ALA A 75 6.90 -17.01 3.53
N LEU A 76 6.69 -16.82 4.82
CA LEU A 76 7.14 -15.60 5.51
C LEU A 76 8.61 -15.72 5.89
N PRO A 77 9.31 -14.57 5.96
CA PRO A 77 10.70 -14.57 6.41
C PRO A 77 10.81 -15.12 7.83
N ARG A 78 11.93 -15.77 8.11
CA ARG A 78 12.18 -16.25 9.45
C ARG A 78 12.32 -15.09 10.42
N ARG A 79 12.07 -15.39 11.68
CA ARG A 79 12.08 -14.40 12.75
C ARG A 79 13.38 -13.60 12.84
N SER A 80 14.49 -14.21 12.46
CA SER A 80 15.80 -13.57 12.53
C SER A 80 16.09 -12.64 11.36
N SER A 81 15.24 -12.60 10.36
CA SER A 81 15.49 -11.78 9.18
C SER A 81 14.88 -10.38 9.26
#